data_7d8d99dc579e6c54f326b5c55ed4c2e6
#
_entry.id   7d8d99dc579e6c54f326b5c55ed4c2e6
#
_cell.length_a   1.000
_cell.length_b   1.000
_cell.length_c   1.000
_cell.angle_alpha   90.00
_cell.angle_beta   90.00
_cell.angle_gamma   90.00
#
_symmetry.space_group_name_H-M   'P 1'
#
loop_
_entity.id
_entity.type
_entity.pdbx_description
1 polymer ?
#
loop_
_entity_poly.entity_id
_entity_poly.type
_entity_poly.pdbx_seq_one_letter_code
_entity_poly.pdbx_strand_id
1 'polypeptide(L)'
;MKFFETHYIDYVNKVKEYSLHPVIKKTFLSFPSDIQSLPSMIIHGPPGVGKYSHALYLISRYSPSHLKYEKRIAVAYNKETFFIKISDCHFEVDMSLLGCNSKHLWNEIYNQIQDIVGSRPQ
;
A
#
# COMPACT_ATOMS: atom_id res chain seq x y z
N MET A 1 -20.48 5.83 -17.05
CA MET A 1 -19.42 4.94 -17.54
C MET A 1 -18.77 4.22 -16.37
N LYS A 2 -18.63 2.93 -16.50
CA LYS A 2 -18.00 2.14 -15.45
C LYS A 2 -16.51 2.01 -15.72
N PHE A 3 -15.69 2.42 -14.74
CA PHE A 3 -14.25 2.26 -14.82
C PHE A 3 -13.85 0.96 -14.13
N PHE A 4 -12.91 0.25 -14.73
CA PHE A 4 -12.36 -0.92 -14.09
C PHE A 4 -11.49 -0.49 -12.91
N GLU A 5 -11.69 -1.13 -11.77
CA GLU A 5 -10.83 -0.93 -10.62
C GLU A 5 -9.49 -1.61 -10.87
N THR A 6 -8.40 -0.86 -10.70
CA THR A 6 -7.07 -1.42 -10.84
C THR A 6 -6.64 -2.02 -9.50
N HIS A 7 -6.31 -3.30 -9.53
CA HIS A 7 -5.90 -4.04 -8.33
C HIS A 7 -4.38 -4.03 -8.15
N TYR A 8 -3.92 -4.36 -6.96
CA TYR A 8 -2.49 -4.42 -6.64
C TYR A 8 -1.72 -5.28 -7.64
N ILE A 9 -2.26 -6.44 -7.97
CA ILE A 9 -1.58 -7.38 -8.85
C ILE A 9 -1.37 -6.79 -10.25
N ASP A 10 -2.27 -5.92 -10.70
CA ASP A 10 -2.14 -5.27 -12.01
C ASP A 10 -0.94 -4.33 -12.05
N TYR A 11 -0.72 -3.56 -10.97
CA TYR A 11 0.44 -2.68 -10.86
C TYR A 11 1.74 -3.48 -10.82
N VAL A 12 1.75 -4.56 -10.06
CA VAL A 12 2.92 -5.42 -9.92
C VAL A 12 3.29 -6.05 -11.27
N ASN A 13 2.31 -6.56 -12.01
CA ASN A 13 2.54 -7.19 -13.30
C ASN A 13 3.10 -6.19 -14.32
N LYS A 14 2.64 -4.96 -14.30
CA LYS A 14 3.17 -3.92 -15.19
C LYS A 14 4.66 -3.68 -14.94
N VAL A 15 5.10 -3.66 -13.70
CA VAL A 15 6.52 -3.48 -13.37
C VAL A 15 7.32 -4.70 -13.81
N LYS A 16 6.76 -5.91 -13.65
CA LYS A 16 7.42 -7.14 -14.10
C LYS A 16 7.62 -7.17 -15.62
N GLU A 17 6.61 -6.70 -16.36
CA GLU A 17 6.68 -6.67 -17.82
C GLU A 17 7.60 -5.58 -18.33
N TYR A 18 7.47 -4.37 -17.79
CA TYR A 18 8.24 -3.22 -18.23
C TYR A 18 8.39 -2.22 -17.10
N SER A 19 9.61 -2.00 -16.65
CA SER A 19 9.89 -1.01 -15.62
C SER A 19 10.51 0.23 -16.25
N LEU A 20 9.97 1.41 -15.89
CA LEU A 20 10.55 2.70 -16.26
C LEU A 20 11.85 2.96 -15.50
N HIS A 21 12.12 2.21 -14.43
CA HIS A 21 13.27 2.43 -13.56
C HIS A 21 13.96 1.10 -13.24
N PRO A 22 14.62 0.49 -14.24
CA PRO A 22 15.25 -0.82 -14.03
C PRO A 22 16.33 -0.82 -12.95
N VAL A 23 17.00 0.31 -12.73
CA VAL A 23 18.02 0.44 -11.67
C VAL A 23 17.37 0.32 -10.30
N ILE A 24 16.22 1.00 -10.09
CA ILE A 24 15.48 0.93 -8.83
C ILE A 24 14.95 -0.49 -8.60
N LYS A 25 14.41 -1.10 -9.63
CA LYS A 25 13.93 -2.48 -9.57
C LYS A 25 15.04 -3.44 -9.15
N LYS A 26 16.24 -3.23 -9.68
CA LYS A 26 17.42 -4.02 -9.33
C LYS A 26 17.85 -3.77 -7.89
N THR A 27 17.78 -2.51 -7.45
CA THR A 27 18.13 -2.13 -6.08
C THR A 27 17.23 -2.83 -5.07
N PHE A 28 15.95 -3.01 -5.38
CA PHE A 28 15.02 -3.71 -4.50
C PHE A 28 15.45 -5.15 -4.23
N LEU A 29 16.16 -5.78 -5.15
CA LEU A 29 16.65 -7.15 -4.96
C LEU A 29 17.71 -7.26 -3.85
N SER A 30 18.37 -6.15 -3.51
CA SER A 30 19.36 -6.11 -2.44
C SER A 30 18.74 -5.89 -1.05
N PHE A 31 17.43 -5.63 -0.99
CA PHE A 31 16.75 -5.38 0.27
C PHE A 31 16.59 -6.68 1.07
N PRO A 32 16.45 -6.58 2.42
CA PRO A 32 16.29 -7.76 3.25
C PRO A 32 15.11 -8.61 2.81
N SER A 33 15.23 -9.93 2.97
CA SER A 33 14.12 -10.85 2.66
C SER A 33 13.06 -10.85 3.76
N ASP A 34 13.39 -10.39 4.96
CA ASP A 34 12.49 -10.31 6.10
C ASP A 34 11.91 -8.90 6.19
N ILE A 35 10.59 -8.79 6.15
CA ILE A 35 9.90 -7.50 6.21
C ILE A 35 10.23 -6.74 7.51
N GLN A 36 10.49 -7.45 8.62
CA GLN A 36 10.82 -6.82 9.88
C GLN A 36 12.18 -6.13 9.85
N SER A 37 13.07 -6.57 8.96
CA SER A 37 14.38 -5.97 8.77
C SER A 37 14.37 -4.84 7.76
N LEU A 38 13.25 -4.63 7.07
CA LEU A 38 13.11 -3.57 6.08
C LEU A 38 12.95 -2.23 6.77
N PRO A 39 13.85 -1.25 6.51
CA PRO A 39 13.71 0.07 7.14
C PRO A 39 12.56 0.86 6.52
N SER A 40 12.08 1.84 7.26
CA SER A 40 11.14 2.82 6.71
C SER A 40 11.82 3.57 5.56
N MET A 41 11.06 3.85 4.50
CA MET A 41 11.62 4.52 3.34
C MET A 41 10.64 5.48 2.72
N ILE A 42 11.17 6.43 1.95
CA ILE A 42 10.39 7.39 1.19
C ILE A 42 10.72 7.19 -0.29
N ILE A 43 9.68 6.97 -1.10
CA ILE A 43 9.82 6.92 -2.56
C ILE A 43 9.38 8.27 -3.10
N HIS A 44 10.32 9.00 -3.68
CA HIS A 44 10.13 10.39 -4.07
C HIS A 44 10.34 10.58 -5.57
N GLY A 45 9.55 11.47 -6.16
CA GLY A 45 9.66 11.82 -7.56
C GLY A 45 8.45 12.58 -8.05
N PRO A 46 8.49 13.11 -9.29
CA PRO A 46 7.34 13.80 -9.87
C PRO A 46 6.18 12.86 -10.14
N PRO A 47 4.96 13.40 -10.36
CA PRO A 47 3.81 12.57 -10.71
C PRO A 47 4.04 11.80 -12.02
N GLY A 48 3.45 10.62 -12.12
CA GLY A 48 3.44 9.86 -13.36
C GLY A 48 4.70 9.07 -13.68
N VAL A 49 5.65 8.95 -12.74
CA VAL A 49 6.89 8.20 -12.96
C VAL A 49 6.83 6.75 -12.48
N GLY A 50 5.66 6.30 -11.99
CA GLY A 50 5.48 4.91 -11.56
C GLY A 50 5.89 4.63 -10.11
N LYS A 51 5.88 5.64 -9.25
CA LYS A 51 6.22 5.46 -7.82
C LYS A 51 5.36 4.42 -7.15
N TYR A 52 4.05 4.54 -7.32
CA TYR A 52 3.09 3.63 -6.68
C TYR A 52 3.28 2.20 -7.15
N SER A 53 3.41 2.00 -8.46
CA SER A 53 3.61 0.67 -9.04
C SER A 53 4.89 0.01 -8.52
N HIS A 54 5.98 0.78 -8.43
CA HIS A 54 7.25 0.25 -7.93
C HIS A 54 7.21 -0.03 -6.43
N ALA A 55 6.48 0.80 -5.66
CA ALA A 55 6.27 0.53 -4.25
C ALA A 55 5.52 -0.80 -4.05
N LEU A 56 4.47 -1.02 -4.82
CA LEU A 56 3.72 -2.28 -4.76
C LEU A 56 4.56 -3.46 -5.22
N TYR A 57 5.40 -3.27 -6.23
CA TYR A 57 6.31 -4.32 -6.67
C TYR A 57 7.26 -4.74 -5.55
N LEU A 58 7.82 -3.77 -4.82
CA LEU A 58 8.66 -4.06 -3.66
C LEU A 58 7.87 -4.81 -2.59
N ILE A 59 6.68 -4.33 -2.24
CA ILE A 59 5.84 -4.94 -1.20
C ILE A 59 5.46 -6.37 -1.59
N SER A 60 5.24 -6.64 -2.88
CA SER A 60 4.85 -7.97 -3.35
C SER A 60 5.85 -9.06 -2.98
N ARG A 61 7.12 -8.71 -2.79
CA ARG A 61 8.17 -9.65 -2.38
C ARG A 61 7.93 -10.19 -0.98
N TYR A 62 7.21 -9.44 -0.14
CA TYR A 62 6.94 -9.81 1.25
C TYR A 62 5.52 -10.38 1.43
N SER A 63 4.75 -10.46 0.36
CA SER A 63 3.37 -10.93 0.38
C SER A 63 3.32 -12.42 0.02
N PRO A 64 2.76 -13.28 0.89
CA PRO A 64 2.59 -14.70 0.54
C PRO A 64 1.75 -14.93 -0.70
N SER A 65 0.77 -14.06 -0.97
CA SER A 65 -0.09 -14.17 -2.16
C SER A 65 0.41 -13.34 -3.34
N HIS A 66 1.58 -12.70 -3.22
CA HIS A 66 2.12 -11.76 -4.22
C HIS A 66 1.15 -10.62 -4.54
N LEU A 67 0.49 -10.10 -3.50
CA LEU A 67 -0.51 -9.03 -3.55
C LEU A 67 -1.76 -9.39 -4.35
N LYS A 68 -2.08 -10.67 -4.47
CA LYS A 68 -3.37 -11.10 -5.01
C LYS A 68 -4.51 -10.84 -4.04
N TYR A 69 -4.23 -10.89 -2.74
CA TYR A 69 -5.21 -10.58 -1.71
C TYR A 69 -5.29 -9.07 -1.53
N GLU A 70 -6.48 -8.53 -1.76
CA GLU A 70 -6.74 -7.11 -1.64
C GLU A 70 -8.14 -6.92 -1.07
N LYS A 71 -8.26 -6.08 -0.04
CA LYS A 71 -9.53 -5.81 0.61
C LYS A 71 -9.64 -4.34 0.97
N ARG A 72 -10.86 -3.82 0.96
CA ARG A 72 -11.17 -2.49 1.45
C ARG A 72 -11.81 -2.56 2.81
N ILE A 73 -11.43 -1.62 3.67
CA ILE A 73 -12.04 -1.46 5.00
C ILE A 73 -12.61 -0.06 5.06
N ALA A 74 -13.86 0.04 5.53
CA ALA A 74 -14.52 1.33 5.74
C ALA A 74 -14.18 1.86 7.13
N VAL A 75 -13.80 3.14 7.19
CA VAL A 75 -13.56 3.86 8.44
C VAL A 75 -14.52 5.03 8.48
N ALA A 76 -15.40 5.09 9.49
CA ALA A 76 -16.37 6.16 9.65
C ALA A 76 -15.80 7.23 10.58
N TYR A 77 -15.91 8.50 10.16
CA TYR A 77 -15.49 9.65 10.95
C TYR A 77 -16.27 10.88 10.52
N ASN A 78 -16.87 11.57 11.50
CA ASN A 78 -17.65 12.79 11.26
C ASN A 78 -18.74 12.63 10.16
N LYS A 79 -19.49 11.54 10.21
CA LYS A 79 -20.55 11.21 9.25
C LYS A 79 -20.04 10.93 7.83
N GLU A 80 -18.73 10.89 7.63
CA GLU A 80 -18.14 10.52 6.37
C GLU A 80 -17.53 9.12 6.46
N THR A 81 -17.44 8.45 5.33
CA THR A 81 -16.83 7.13 5.26
C THR A 81 -15.58 7.21 4.39
N PHE A 82 -14.46 6.75 4.94
CA PHE A 82 -13.19 6.68 4.24
C PHE A 82 -12.82 5.22 4.07
N PHE A 83 -12.10 4.92 2.99
CA PHE A 83 -11.68 3.56 2.71
C PHE A 83 -10.18 3.44 2.78
N ILE A 84 -9.70 2.40 3.45
CA ILE A 84 -8.30 2.01 3.41
C ILE A 84 -8.21 0.65 2.74
N LYS A 85 -7.10 0.42 2.06
CA LYS A 85 -6.85 -0.86 1.40
C LYS A 85 -5.90 -1.68 2.23
N ILE A 86 -6.13 -2.99 2.23
CA ILE A 86 -5.23 -3.91 2.92
C ILE A 86 -4.86 -5.06 2.01
N SER A 87 -3.65 -5.56 2.22
CA SER A 87 -3.20 -6.82 1.66
C SER A 87 -2.89 -7.79 2.79
N ASP A 88 -2.31 -8.92 2.46
CA ASP A 88 -1.87 -9.89 3.46
C ASP A 88 -0.60 -9.45 4.21
N CYS A 89 0.07 -8.39 3.79
CA CYS A 89 1.30 -7.93 4.42
C CYS A 89 1.37 -6.42 4.68
N HIS A 90 0.39 -5.61 4.22
CA HIS A 90 0.46 -4.17 4.43
C HIS A 90 -0.91 -3.51 4.47
N PHE A 91 -0.93 -2.28 4.99
CA PHE A 91 -2.08 -1.38 4.96
C PHE A 91 -1.72 -0.17 4.10
N GLU A 92 -2.69 0.32 3.33
CA GLU A 92 -2.50 1.46 2.45
C GLU A 92 -3.50 2.55 2.79
N VAL A 93 -3.01 3.74 3.10
CA VAL A 93 -3.82 4.90 3.41
C VAL A 93 -3.45 6.03 2.48
N ASP A 94 -4.43 6.56 1.75
CA ASP A 94 -4.23 7.72 0.89
C ASP A 94 -4.42 8.99 1.73
N MET A 95 -3.30 9.60 2.13
CA MET A 95 -3.32 10.77 3.01
C MET A 95 -3.96 11.99 2.34
N SER A 96 -4.00 12.05 1.01
CA SER A 96 -4.64 13.16 0.31
C SER A 96 -6.15 13.20 0.53
N LEU A 97 -6.78 12.08 0.88
CA LEU A 97 -8.21 12.01 1.15
C LEU A 97 -8.60 12.53 2.53
N LEU A 98 -7.62 12.75 3.41
CA LEU A 98 -7.89 13.13 4.79
C LEU A 98 -8.18 14.63 4.96
N GLY A 99 -7.71 15.46 4.05
CA GLY A 99 -7.98 16.89 4.05
C GLY A 99 -7.52 17.62 5.30
N CYS A 100 -8.28 18.64 5.72
CA CYS A 100 -7.94 19.47 6.87
C CYS A 100 -8.15 18.75 8.21
N ASN A 101 -8.86 17.64 8.22
CA ASN A 101 -9.09 16.83 9.44
C ASN A 101 -8.06 15.70 9.57
N SER A 102 -6.95 15.78 8.85
CA SER A 102 -6.00 14.69 8.70
C SER A 102 -5.48 14.15 10.03
N LYS A 103 -5.18 15.03 11.00
CA LYS A 103 -4.63 14.60 12.28
C LYS A 103 -5.58 13.70 13.06
N HIS A 104 -6.84 14.14 13.20
CA HIS A 104 -7.84 13.39 13.97
C HIS A 104 -8.26 12.13 13.24
N LEU A 105 -8.46 12.23 11.94
CA LEU A 105 -8.83 11.10 11.12
C LEU A 105 -7.71 10.06 11.08
N TRP A 106 -6.46 10.48 11.01
CA TRP A 106 -5.33 9.57 11.05
C TRP A 106 -5.29 8.78 12.37
N ASN A 107 -5.54 9.45 13.49
CA ASN A 107 -5.60 8.78 14.79
C ASN A 107 -6.69 7.70 14.82
N GLU A 108 -7.85 7.99 14.25
CA GLU A 108 -8.94 7.03 14.18
C GLU A 108 -8.58 5.84 13.29
N ILE A 109 -7.99 6.10 12.13
CA ILE A 109 -7.53 5.05 11.21
C ILE A 109 -6.46 4.19 11.89
N TYR A 110 -5.50 4.82 12.55
CA TYR A 110 -4.42 4.13 13.25
C TYR A 110 -4.97 3.20 14.33
N ASN A 111 -5.94 3.69 15.12
CA ASN A 111 -6.55 2.88 16.17
C ASN A 111 -7.29 1.68 15.57
N GLN A 112 -8.00 1.85 14.47
CA GLN A 112 -8.69 0.74 13.81
C GLN A 112 -7.71 -0.27 13.23
N ILE A 113 -6.61 0.17 12.67
CA ILE A 113 -5.55 -0.73 12.20
C ILE A 113 -4.98 -1.54 13.37
N GLN A 114 -4.74 -0.92 14.49
CA GLN A 114 -4.26 -1.60 15.69
C GLN A 114 -5.23 -2.67 16.17
N ASP A 115 -6.52 -2.37 16.16
CA ASP A 115 -7.56 -3.33 16.54
C ASP A 115 -7.57 -4.53 15.59
N ILE A 116 -7.43 -4.28 14.29
CA ILE A 116 -7.40 -5.35 13.27
C ILE A 116 -6.17 -6.24 13.47
N VAL A 117 -5.00 -5.63 13.66
CA VAL A 117 -3.76 -6.38 13.88
C VAL A 117 -3.84 -7.18 15.16
N GLY A 118 -4.39 -6.60 16.24
CA GLY A 118 -4.52 -7.27 17.51
C GLY A 118 -5.48 -8.46 17.50
N SER A 119 -6.44 -8.48 16.58
CA SER A 119 -7.42 -9.56 16.47
C SER A 119 -6.99 -10.67 15.51
N ARG A 120 -5.89 -10.49 14.77
CA ARG A 120 -5.40 -11.52 13.86
C ARG A 120 -4.78 -12.69 14.63
N PRO A 121 -5.07 -13.93 14.23
CA PRO A 121 -4.33 -15.05 14.78
C PRO A 121 -2.86 -14.97 14.37
N GLN A 122 -2.00 -15.22 15.32
CA GLN A 122 -0.56 -15.24 15.06
C GLN A 122 -0.13 -16.56 14.50
#